data_a9fbb3424a4636bdebaead30b73b6b27
#
_entry.id   a9fbb3424a4636bdebaead30b73b6b27
#
_cell.length_a   1.000
_cell.length_b   1.000
_cell.length_c   1.000
_cell.angle_alpha   90.00
_cell.angle_beta   90.00
_cell.angle_gamma   90.00
#
_symmetry.space_group_name_H-M   'P 1'
#
loop_
_entity.id
_entity.type
_entity.pdbx_description
1 polymer ?
#
loop_
_entity_poly.entity_id
_entity_poly.type
_entity_poly.pdbx_seq_one_letter_code
_entity_poly.pdbx_strand_id
1 'polypeptide(L)'
;EVVGDWDPGKAQTATATALAANPDFVGVWCQGGTDGVVRAFIDAGVPLVPVAGEAENGFRKQMLEMADEFQGYSIGQTPGLVAVSMRAALSLLMGEPVPLAVSVPLPEAKTEDLVPGVNVFPDAPDNFFTATSIPACGVNLTFEEVDAQEV
;
A
#
# COMPACT_ATOMS: atom_id res chain seq x y z
N GLU A 1 5.41 12.85 13.48
CA GLU A 1 5.48 12.66 12.02
C GLU A 1 6.92 12.85 11.54
N VAL A 2 7.38 11.98 10.65
CA VAL A 2 8.72 12.03 10.03
C VAL A 2 8.60 11.84 8.53
N VAL A 3 9.57 12.37 7.77
CA VAL A 3 9.58 12.30 6.31
C VAL A 3 10.49 11.17 5.84
N GLY A 4 9.93 10.23 5.08
CA GLY A 4 10.64 9.08 4.51
C GLY A 4 10.87 9.17 2.99
N ASP A 5 10.30 10.19 2.31
CA ASP A 5 10.41 10.44 0.86
C ASP A 5 10.09 9.21 -0.01
N TRP A 6 9.21 8.31 0.44
CA TRP A 6 8.89 7.04 -0.21
C TRP A 6 10.12 6.14 -0.48
N ASP A 7 11.20 6.37 0.25
CA ASP A 7 12.44 5.61 0.15
C ASP A 7 12.61 4.72 1.38
N PRO A 8 12.76 3.40 1.22
CA PRO A 8 12.88 2.48 2.36
C PRO A 8 14.07 2.78 3.27
N GLY A 9 15.20 3.21 2.71
CA GLY A 9 16.38 3.55 3.51
C GLY A 9 16.19 4.81 4.33
N LYS A 10 15.54 5.84 3.75
CA LYS A 10 15.19 7.06 4.49
C LYS A 10 14.11 6.79 5.54
N ALA A 11 13.09 6.01 5.21
CA ALA A 11 12.07 5.59 6.16
C ALA A 11 12.69 4.83 7.34
N GLN A 12 13.65 3.93 7.10
CA GLN A 12 14.40 3.21 8.13
C GLN A 12 15.18 4.18 9.03
N THR A 13 15.94 5.10 8.44
CA THR A 13 16.73 6.09 9.19
C THR A 13 15.84 7.02 10.04
N ALA A 14 14.74 7.52 9.45
CA ALA A 14 13.79 8.38 10.14
C ALA A 14 13.11 7.66 11.30
N THR A 15 12.70 6.41 11.08
CA THR A 15 12.07 5.57 12.11
C THR A 15 13.07 5.22 13.22
N ALA A 16 14.32 4.87 12.91
CA ALA A 16 15.35 4.61 13.90
C ALA A 16 15.60 5.85 14.79
N THR A 17 15.61 7.05 14.20
CA THR A 17 15.74 8.30 14.94
C THR A 17 14.53 8.53 15.88
N ALA A 18 13.33 8.24 15.40
CA ALA A 18 12.12 8.38 16.19
C ALA A 18 12.07 7.38 17.36
N LEU A 19 12.46 6.12 17.11
CA LEU A 19 12.58 5.07 18.15
C LEU A 19 13.60 5.43 19.22
N ALA A 20 14.75 6.00 18.84
CA ALA A 20 15.77 6.46 19.80
C ALA A 20 15.26 7.59 20.70
N ALA A 21 14.37 8.45 20.19
CA ALA A 21 13.77 9.53 20.95
C ALA A 21 12.58 9.08 21.81
N ASN A 22 11.80 8.12 21.36
CA ASN A 22 10.65 7.56 22.05
C ASN A 22 10.40 6.14 21.54
N PRO A 23 10.70 5.09 22.30
CA PRO A 23 10.49 3.70 21.88
C PRO A 23 9.04 3.22 22.05
N ASP A 24 8.19 3.95 22.75
CA ASP A 24 6.85 3.53 23.15
C ASP A 24 5.80 3.79 22.04
N PHE A 25 6.01 3.20 20.86
CA PHE A 25 5.01 3.23 19.79
C PHE A 25 3.93 2.17 20.02
N VAL A 26 2.68 2.51 19.67
CA VAL A 26 1.53 1.59 19.71
C VAL A 26 1.11 1.16 18.29
N GLY A 27 1.65 1.77 17.27
CA GLY A 27 1.42 1.47 15.86
C GLY A 27 2.09 2.49 14.96
N VAL A 28 2.28 2.12 13.68
CA VAL A 28 2.85 3.00 12.65
C VAL A 28 1.98 2.99 11.42
N TRP A 29 1.79 4.17 10.83
CA TRP A 29 1.29 4.33 9.48
C TRP A 29 2.38 4.94 8.60
N CYS A 30 2.66 4.31 7.45
CA CYS A 30 3.72 4.73 6.54
C CYS A 30 3.21 4.73 5.09
N GLN A 31 3.36 5.86 4.43
CA GLN A 31 3.05 6.01 3.01
C GLN A 31 4.32 5.79 2.18
N GLY A 32 4.57 4.52 1.81
CA GLY A 32 5.73 4.09 1.01
C GLY A 32 7.04 3.92 1.78
N GLY A 33 7.84 2.95 1.37
CA GLY A 33 9.06 2.55 2.07
C GLY A 33 8.80 1.84 3.40
N THR A 34 7.65 1.20 3.52
CA THR A 34 7.16 0.59 4.77
C THR A 34 8.04 -0.54 5.27
N ASP A 35 8.68 -1.28 4.38
CA ASP A 35 9.67 -2.30 4.74
C ASP A 35 10.89 -1.72 5.48
N GLY A 36 11.26 -0.47 5.20
CA GLY A 36 12.27 0.26 5.95
C GLY A 36 11.85 0.55 7.39
N VAL A 37 10.56 0.88 7.61
CA VAL A 37 10.01 1.06 8.96
C VAL A 37 10.18 -0.22 9.77
N VAL A 38 9.75 -1.36 9.23
CA VAL A 38 9.84 -2.66 9.92
C VAL A 38 11.30 -3.02 10.24
N ARG A 39 12.22 -2.80 9.29
CA ARG A 39 13.66 -3.01 9.52
C ARG A 39 14.19 -2.16 10.67
N ALA A 40 13.75 -0.91 10.81
CA ALA A 40 14.21 -0.06 11.89
C ALA A 40 13.84 -0.59 13.28
N PHE A 41 12.65 -1.18 13.44
CA PHE A 41 12.26 -1.85 14.69
C PHE A 41 13.13 -3.08 14.96
N ILE A 42 13.37 -3.90 13.94
CA ILE A 42 14.24 -5.08 14.04
C ILE A 42 15.65 -4.69 14.46
N ASP A 43 16.25 -3.71 13.78
CA ASP A 43 17.61 -3.23 14.05
C ASP A 43 17.75 -2.60 15.43
N ALA A 44 16.71 -1.95 15.93
CA ALA A 44 16.67 -1.39 17.27
C ALA A 44 16.45 -2.45 18.36
N GLY A 45 16.07 -3.68 18.01
CA GLY A 45 15.77 -4.75 18.95
C GLY A 45 14.56 -4.45 19.84
N VAL A 46 13.62 -3.63 19.35
CA VAL A 46 12.36 -3.33 20.04
C VAL A 46 11.22 -4.15 19.48
N PRO A 47 10.20 -4.48 20.29
CA PRO A 47 9.05 -5.23 19.80
C PRO A 47 8.37 -4.55 18.61
N LEU A 48 7.98 -5.33 17.62
CA LEU A 48 7.17 -4.86 16.50
C LEU A 48 5.78 -4.45 16.99
N VAL A 49 5.25 -3.40 16.38
CA VAL A 49 3.89 -2.90 16.61
C VAL A 49 3.07 -3.06 15.35
N PRO A 50 1.73 -2.95 15.38
CA PRO A 50 0.92 -2.93 14.17
C PRO A 50 1.40 -1.86 13.17
N VAL A 51 1.58 -2.25 11.91
CA VAL A 51 2.05 -1.36 10.84
C VAL A 51 1.06 -1.35 9.69
N ALA A 52 0.63 -0.17 9.29
CA ALA A 52 -0.13 0.05 8.06
C ALA A 52 0.74 0.73 7.00
N GLY A 53 0.74 0.21 5.79
CA GLY A 53 1.60 0.71 4.72
C GLY A 53 1.11 0.42 3.31
N GLU A 54 1.92 0.76 2.32
CA GLU A 54 1.61 0.51 0.92
C GLU A 54 1.83 -0.96 0.52
N ALA A 55 1.30 -1.32 -0.66
CA ALA A 55 1.39 -2.67 -1.23
C ALA A 55 2.75 -2.97 -1.87
N GLU A 56 3.82 -2.54 -1.23
CA GLU A 56 5.19 -2.89 -1.62
C GLU A 56 5.49 -4.34 -1.23
N ASN A 57 6.12 -5.05 -2.15
CA ASN A 57 6.40 -6.47 -1.96
C ASN A 57 7.31 -6.75 -0.74
N GLY A 58 8.29 -5.89 -0.50
CA GLY A 58 9.17 -5.99 0.67
C GLY A 58 8.41 -5.98 1.99
N PHE A 59 7.44 -5.05 2.14
CA PHE A 59 6.59 -5.00 3.32
C PHE A 59 5.70 -6.27 3.43
N ARG A 60 5.10 -6.71 2.33
CA ARG A 60 4.27 -7.94 2.34
C ARG A 60 5.08 -9.21 2.62
N LYS A 61 6.34 -9.29 2.16
CA LYS A 61 7.25 -10.38 2.56
C LYS A 61 7.48 -10.39 4.07
N GLN A 62 7.78 -9.23 4.66
CA GLN A 62 7.96 -9.10 6.10
C GLN A 62 6.70 -9.47 6.89
N MET A 63 5.51 -9.03 6.43
CA MET A 63 4.23 -9.44 7.01
C MET A 63 4.05 -10.95 6.98
N LEU A 64 4.43 -11.62 5.89
CA LEU A 64 4.32 -13.07 5.75
C LEU A 64 5.35 -13.80 6.62
N GLU A 65 6.61 -13.35 6.61
CA GLU A 65 7.71 -13.97 7.32
C GLU A 65 7.58 -13.84 8.85
N MET A 66 6.99 -12.75 9.32
CA MET A 66 6.85 -12.41 10.73
C MET A 66 5.38 -12.36 11.18
N ALA A 67 4.54 -13.23 10.60
CA ALA A 67 3.09 -13.21 10.83
C ALA A 67 2.71 -13.40 12.31
N ASP A 68 3.55 -14.09 13.09
CA ASP A 68 3.34 -14.31 14.53
C ASP A 68 3.88 -13.16 15.41
N GLU A 69 4.62 -12.21 14.81
CA GLU A 69 5.30 -11.15 15.56
C GLU A 69 4.57 -9.81 15.49
N PHE A 70 3.89 -9.50 14.37
CA PHE A 70 3.14 -8.26 14.24
C PHE A 70 1.98 -8.36 13.25
N GLN A 71 1.02 -7.43 13.39
CA GLN A 71 -0.10 -7.29 12.47
C GLN A 71 0.23 -6.22 11.42
N GLY A 72 0.28 -6.63 10.16
CA GLY A 72 0.44 -5.75 9.02
C GLY A 72 -0.89 -5.48 8.30
N TYR A 73 -1.05 -4.27 7.81
CA TYR A 73 -2.11 -3.89 6.88
C TYR A 73 -1.51 -3.17 5.68
N SER A 74 -1.69 -3.72 4.51
CA SER A 74 -1.12 -3.22 3.27
C SER A 74 -2.22 -2.82 2.31
N ILE A 75 -2.18 -1.57 1.80
CA ILE A 75 -3.14 -1.06 0.83
C ILE A 75 -2.39 -0.54 -0.40
N GLY A 76 -2.87 -0.88 -1.59
CA GLY A 76 -2.21 -0.51 -2.83
C GLY A 76 -2.95 0.57 -3.61
N GLN A 77 -2.25 1.64 -3.97
CA GLN A 77 -2.68 2.53 -5.03
C GLN A 77 -2.04 2.05 -6.33
N THR A 78 -2.84 1.40 -7.19
CA THR A 78 -2.28 0.82 -8.40
C THR A 78 -2.15 1.87 -9.51
N PRO A 79 -1.14 1.77 -10.38
CA PRO A 79 -1.08 2.58 -11.61
C PRO A 79 -2.34 2.42 -12.48
N GLY A 80 -3.10 1.34 -12.33
CA GLY A 80 -4.38 1.11 -13.00
C GLY A 80 -5.45 2.18 -12.71
N LEU A 81 -5.32 2.95 -11.65
CA LEU A 81 -6.18 4.12 -11.37
C LEU A 81 -6.21 5.12 -12.52
N VAL A 82 -5.13 5.24 -13.29
CA VAL A 82 -5.09 6.11 -14.47
C VAL A 82 -6.10 5.69 -15.53
N ALA A 83 -6.42 4.40 -15.65
CA ALA A 83 -7.42 3.91 -16.60
C ALA A 83 -8.84 4.37 -16.21
N VAL A 84 -9.15 4.40 -14.92
CA VAL A 84 -10.43 4.93 -14.40
C VAL A 84 -10.52 6.43 -14.66
N SER A 85 -9.46 7.17 -14.36
CA SER A 85 -9.39 8.61 -14.64
C SER A 85 -9.55 8.92 -16.14
N MET A 86 -8.96 8.09 -17.02
CA MET A 86 -9.11 8.22 -18.47
C MET A 86 -10.57 7.98 -18.91
N ARG A 87 -11.26 6.99 -18.34
CA ARG A 87 -12.68 6.75 -18.64
C ARG A 87 -13.53 7.94 -18.25
N ALA A 88 -13.38 8.45 -17.03
CA ALA A 88 -14.10 9.64 -16.58
C ALA A 88 -13.86 10.85 -17.53
N ALA A 89 -12.61 11.06 -17.95
CA ALA A 89 -12.29 12.11 -18.90
C ALA A 89 -12.93 11.91 -20.28
N LEU A 90 -12.99 10.66 -20.77
CA LEU A 90 -13.64 10.34 -22.05
C LEU A 90 -15.16 10.50 -21.97
N SER A 91 -15.82 10.07 -20.89
CA SER A 91 -17.26 10.31 -20.68
C SER A 91 -17.57 11.81 -20.74
N LEU A 92 -16.81 12.66 -20.04
CA LEU A 92 -16.95 14.11 -20.09
C LEU A 92 -16.80 14.68 -21.52
N LEU A 93 -15.82 14.19 -22.29
CA LEU A 93 -15.61 14.61 -23.68
C LEU A 93 -16.75 14.18 -24.61
N MET A 94 -17.41 13.07 -24.30
CA MET A 94 -18.59 12.59 -25.03
C MET A 94 -19.90 13.29 -24.61
N GLY A 95 -19.82 14.17 -23.61
CA GLY A 95 -20.97 14.93 -23.11
C GLY A 95 -21.82 14.15 -22.09
N GLU A 96 -21.33 13.04 -21.58
CA GLU A 96 -21.99 12.28 -20.53
C GLU A 96 -21.70 12.89 -19.16
N PRO A 97 -22.66 12.91 -18.23
CA PRO A 97 -22.44 13.38 -16.88
C PRO A 97 -21.52 12.40 -16.12
N VAL A 98 -20.53 12.95 -15.42
CA VAL A 98 -19.62 12.16 -14.59
C VAL A 98 -19.67 12.68 -13.16
N PRO A 99 -19.68 11.80 -12.13
CA PRO A 99 -19.61 12.20 -10.75
C PRO A 99 -18.41 13.10 -10.45
N LEU A 100 -18.53 14.04 -9.53
CA LEU A 100 -17.42 14.88 -9.06
C LEU A 100 -16.33 14.08 -8.35
N ALA A 101 -16.71 12.95 -7.76
CA ALA A 101 -15.81 12.00 -7.11
C ALA A 101 -16.16 10.58 -7.55
N VAL A 102 -15.16 9.82 -7.96
CA VAL A 102 -15.31 8.41 -8.33
C VAL A 102 -14.60 7.56 -7.27
N SER A 103 -15.37 6.71 -6.58
CA SER A 103 -14.81 5.74 -5.63
C SER A 103 -14.25 4.54 -6.38
N VAL A 104 -13.03 4.17 -6.06
CA VAL A 104 -12.34 3.01 -6.64
C VAL A 104 -11.95 2.06 -5.51
N PRO A 105 -12.35 0.78 -5.55
CA PRO A 105 -11.89 -0.19 -4.56
C PRO A 105 -10.37 -0.35 -4.69
N LEU A 106 -9.65 -0.21 -3.57
CA LEU A 106 -8.21 -0.40 -3.55
C LEU A 106 -7.87 -1.82 -3.09
N PRO A 107 -6.88 -2.49 -3.73
CA PRO A 107 -6.40 -3.78 -3.24
C PRO A 107 -5.78 -3.64 -1.86
N GLU A 108 -6.28 -4.37 -0.92
CA GLU A 108 -5.78 -4.42 0.46
C GLU A 108 -5.42 -5.86 0.84
N ALA A 109 -4.54 -6.01 1.81
CA ALA A 109 -4.23 -7.28 2.43
C ALA A 109 -3.78 -7.07 3.87
N LYS A 110 -4.30 -7.87 4.77
CA LYS A 110 -3.77 -8.06 6.12
C LYS A 110 -2.76 -9.20 6.12
N THR A 111 -2.07 -9.38 7.22
CA THR A 111 -1.10 -10.48 7.38
C THR A 111 -1.74 -11.83 7.04
N GLU A 112 -2.96 -12.09 7.53
CA GLU A 112 -3.70 -13.33 7.29
C GLU A 112 -4.18 -13.54 5.86
N ASP A 113 -4.24 -12.48 5.05
CA ASP A 113 -4.72 -12.52 3.66
C ASP A 113 -3.60 -12.80 2.65
N LEU A 114 -2.35 -12.90 3.11
CA LEU A 114 -1.20 -13.02 2.22
C LEU A 114 -1.08 -14.43 1.64
N VAL A 115 -1.05 -14.50 0.30
CA VAL A 115 -0.89 -15.74 -0.45
C VAL A 115 0.28 -15.59 -1.43
N PRO A 116 1.37 -16.38 -1.25
CA PRO A 116 2.51 -16.36 -2.16
C PRO A 116 2.11 -16.60 -3.62
N GLY A 117 2.63 -15.79 -4.53
CA GLY A 117 2.31 -15.83 -5.96
C GLY A 117 0.97 -15.18 -6.36
N VAL A 118 0.19 -14.72 -5.39
CA VAL A 118 -1.09 -14.02 -5.62
C VAL A 118 -1.00 -12.55 -5.25
N ASN A 119 -0.64 -12.25 -4.01
CA ASN A 119 -0.56 -10.89 -3.49
C ASN A 119 0.73 -10.60 -2.70
N VAL A 120 1.63 -11.55 -2.60
CA VAL A 120 3.03 -11.43 -2.19
C VAL A 120 3.89 -12.32 -3.09
N PHE A 121 5.03 -11.83 -3.54
CA PHE A 121 5.86 -12.48 -4.57
C PHE A 121 7.29 -12.67 -4.02
N PRO A 122 7.61 -13.87 -3.45
CA PRO A 122 8.91 -14.13 -2.84
C PRO A 122 10.10 -13.87 -3.78
N ASP A 123 9.94 -14.21 -5.07
CA ASP A 123 11.01 -14.09 -6.08
C ASP A 123 11.09 -12.69 -6.73
N ALA A 124 10.14 -11.78 -6.45
CA ALA A 124 10.14 -10.42 -6.98
C ALA A 124 10.91 -9.46 -6.05
N PRO A 125 11.46 -8.35 -6.58
CA PRO A 125 12.14 -7.32 -5.80
C PRO A 125 11.24 -6.71 -4.72
N ASP A 126 11.84 -6.15 -3.66
CA ASP A 126 11.09 -5.56 -2.55
C ASP A 126 10.32 -4.31 -2.98
N ASN A 127 10.85 -3.53 -3.92
CA ASN A 127 10.19 -2.36 -4.49
C ASN A 127 9.14 -2.68 -5.57
N PHE A 128 8.81 -3.95 -5.79
CA PHE A 128 7.72 -4.34 -6.67
C PHE A 128 6.37 -4.03 -6.00
N PHE A 129 5.51 -3.29 -6.69
CA PHE A 129 4.14 -3.04 -6.20
C PHE A 129 3.25 -4.22 -6.55
N THR A 130 2.81 -4.95 -5.54
CA THR A 130 2.06 -6.20 -5.71
C THR A 130 0.68 -6.02 -6.33
N ALA A 131 0.18 -4.79 -6.35
CA ALA A 131 -1.12 -4.42 -6.89
C ALA A 131 -1.08 -3.88 -8.33
N THR A 132 0.00 -4.13 -9.07
CA THR A 132 0.20 -3.58 -10.44
C THR A 132 -0.26 -4.49 -11.57
N SER A 133 -0.78 -5.69 -11.29
CA SER A 133 -1.27 -6.60 -12.33
C SER A 133 -2.40 -5.97 -13.17
N ILE A 134 -2.33 -6.15 -14.50
CA ILE A 134 -3.39 -5.75 -15.43
C ILE A 134 -4.07 -7.03 -15.97
N PRO A 135 -5.40 -7.17 -15.83
CA PRO A 135 -6.32 -6.24 -15.19
C PRO A 135 -5.98 -6.10 -13.71
N ALA A 136 -5.84 -4.86 -13.28
CA ALA A 136 -5.52 -4.59 -11.88
C ALA A 136 -6.59 -5.23 -11.01
N CYS A 137 -6.19 -6.02 -10.05
CA CYS A 137 -7.08 -6.74 -9.16
C CYS A 137 -8.13 -5.78 -8.56
N GLY A 138 -9.35 -5.82 -9.08
CA GLY A 138 -10.48 -5.05 -8.57
C GLY A 138 -10.52 -3.55 -8.90
N VAL A 139 -9.55 -2.99 -9.65
CA VAL A 139 -9.49 -1.54 -9.95
C VAL A 139 -9.92 -1.19 -11.38
N ASN A 140 -10.61 -2.07 -12.07
CA ASN A 140 -11.01 -1.85 -13.46
C ASN A 140 -12.51 -1.53 -13.55
N LEU A 141 -12.90 -0.32 -13.17
CA LEU A 141 -14.26 0.14 -13.36
C LEU A 141 -14.55 0.37 -14.85
N THR A 142 -15.68 -0.13 -15.35
CA THR A 142 -16.19 0.15 -16.69
C THR A 142 -16.72 1.59 -16.79
N PHE A 143 -17.08 2.06 -17.98
CA PHE A 143 -17.73 3.36 -18.15
C PHE A 143 -19.05 3.43 -17.36
N GLU A 144 -19.89 2.40 -17.46
CA GLU A 144 -21.15 2.33 -16.75
C GLU A 144 -20.96 2.35 -15.23
N GLU A 145 -19.94 1.66 -14.71
CA GLU A 145 -19.65 1.65 -13.28
C GLU A 145 -19.07 2.98 -12.78
N VAL A 146 -18.39 3.74 -13.62
CA VAL A 146 -17.92 5.10 -13.28
C VAL A 146 -19.09 6.08 -13.28
N ASP A 147 -19.91 6.05 -14.35
CA ASP A 147 -20.97 7.02 -14.58
C ASP A 147 -22.20 6.79 -13.65
N ALA A 148 -22.38 5.55 -13.18
CA ALA A 148 -23.48 5.20 -12.26
C ALA A 148 -23.21 5.54 -10.79
N GLN A 149 -22.03 6.04 -10.42
CA GLN A 149 -21.76 6.42 -9.04
C GLN A 149 -22.48 7.74 -8.70
N GLU A 150 -23.30 7.70 -7.67
CA GLU A 150 -23.92 8.92 -7.12
C GLU A 150 -22.91 9.64 -6.23
N VAL A 151 -22.91 10.97 -6.30
CA VAL A 151 -22.07 11.86 -5.47
C VAL A 151 -22.84 12.36 -4.27
#